data_80ca09e31a448afa4c32540214679fcd
#
_entry.id   80ca09e31a448afa4c32540214679fcd
#
_cell.length_a   1.000
_cell.length_b   1.000
_cell.length_c   1.000
_cell.angle_alpha   90.00
_cell.angle_beta   90.00
_cell.angle_gamma   90.00
#
_symmetry.space_group_name_H-M   'P 1'
#
loop_
_entity.id
_entity.type
_entity.pdbx_description
1 polymer ?
#
loop_
_entity_poly.entity_id
_entity_poly.type
_entity_poly.pdbx_seq_one_letter_code
_entity_poly.pdbx_strand_id
1 'polypeptide(L)'
;MNKEEVVLAIRNSGANAVGILKAREFLELEEILKKRGKVSLVESDIKKRTNPFLMMKDAKSIIVCLFSYLPSNNERISVYAQGLDYHIVIKKRLEGVTDKLSENGYKSMIFCDNGPMSDRLLANLCGLGFFGKNGMLINERIGSYFFIAHILTDCELEEDKPAENTGCIGCNRCIEYCPGGALSEAFGFDENRCVSFLTQKKGELSPEETEIIKKSGYIWGCDICQKVCPHNKGIEAEIIEEFKKDLITDLKMDEGISNREFAKKFSDRAFSWRGKSVLKRNIDLFNE
;
A
#
# COMPACT_ATOMS: atom_id res chain seq x y z
N MET A 1 17.94 -18.81 -12.93
CA MET A 1 17.11 -19.13 -11.72
C MET A 1 15.76 -19.68 -12.18
N ASN A 2 15.24 -20.68 -11.49
CA ASN A 2 13.89 -21.18 -11.72
C ASN A 2 12.88 -20.52 -10.76
N LYS A 3 11.58 -20.84 -10.92
CA LYS A 3 10.49 -20.25 -10.12
C LYS A 3 10.65 -20.58 -8.62
N GLU A 4 10.97 -21.81 -8.28
CA GLU A 4 11.09 -22.27 -6.90
C GLU A 4 12.21 -21.53 -6.15
N GLU A 5 13.36 -21.34 -6.79
CA GLU A 5 14.49 -20.59 -6.24
C GLU A 5 14.13 -19.13 -5.96
N VAL A 6 13.41 -18.49 -6.91
CA VAL A 6 12.94 -17.11 -6.75
C VAL A 6 11.90 -17.00 -5.63
N VAL A 7 10.90 -17.89 -5.61
CA VAL A 7 9.88 -17.92 -4.56
C VAL A 7 10.51 -18.11 -3.18
N LEU A 8 11.48 -19.04 -3.06
CA LEU A 8 12.21 -19.26 -1.81
C LEU A 8 12.99 -18.02 -1.38
N ALA A 9 13.68 -17.35 -2.32
CA ALA A 9 14.41 -16.12 -2.01
C ALA A 9 13.48 -15.00 -1.52
N ILE A 10 12.32 -14.82 -2.16
CA ILE A 10 11.30 -13.86 -1.74
C ILE A 10 10.75 -14.20 -0.34
N ARG A 11 10.43 -15.46 -0.06
CA ARG A 11 9.97 -15.88 1.27
C ARG A 11 11.03 -15.64 2.34
N ASN A 12 12.28 -15.92 2.04
CA ASN A 12 13.41 -15.66 2.95
C ASN A 12 13.63 -14.15 3.21
N SER A 13 13.15 -13.27 2.32
CA SER A 13 13.13 -11.82 2.57
C SER A 13 12.04 -11.39 3.56
N GLY A 14 11.15 -12.30 3.98
CA GLY A 14 10.05 -12.06 4.92
C GLY A 14 8.69 -11.80 4.27
N ALA A 15 8.55 -12.02 2.97
CA ALA A 15 7.25 -11.88 2.30
C ALA A 15 6.31 -13.03 2.69
N ASN A 16 5.06 -12.70 3.00
CA ASN A 16 4.00 -13.64 3.39
C ASN A 16 3.38 -14.36 2.20
N ALA A 17 3.37 -13.71 1.05
CA ALA A 17 2.86 -14.29 -0.19
C ALA A 17 3.66 -13.77 -1.39
N VAL A 18 3.73 -14.58 -2.44
CA VAL A 18 4.40 -14.25 -3.69
C VAL A 18 3.61 -14.81 -4.86
N GLY A 19 3.51 -14.05 -5.93
CA GLY A 19 2.91 -14.45 -7.20
C GLY A 19 3.71 -13.89 -8.37
N ILE A 20 3.65 -14.56 -9.50
CA ILE A 20 4.42 -14.24 -10.69
C ILE A 20 3.47 -13.99 -11.85
N LEU A 21 3.69 -12.92 -12.58
CA LEU A 21 3.04 -12.60 -13.86
C LEU A 21 4.06 -12.59 -14.98
N LYS A 22 3.65 -13.00 -16.15
CA LYS A 22 4.38 -12.71 -17.37
C LYS A 22 4.33 -11.21 -17.67
N ALA A 23 5.48 -10.61 -17.97
CA ALA A 23 5.51 -9.21 -18.37
C ALA A 23 4.83 -9.05 -19.73
N ARG A 24 3.80 -8.20 -19.80
CA ARG A 24 3.03 -7.87 -21.00
C ARG A 24 2.35 -6.52 -20.83
N GLU A 25 1.83 -5.97 -21.88
CA GLU A 25 0.89 -4.85 -21.77
C GLU A 25 -0.44 -5.36 -21.18
N PHE A 26 -0.93 -4.68 -20.12
CA PHE A 26 -2.19 -5.04 -19.44
C PHE A 26 -3.33 -4.19 -19.97
N LEU A 27 -3.79 -4.46 -21.19
CA LEU A 27 -4.85 -3.69 -21.86
C LEU A 27 -6.18 -3.72 -21.09
N GLU A 28 -6.48 -4.82 -20.41
CA GLU A 28 -7.65 -4.96 -19.55
C GLU A 28 -7.62 -3.97 -18.37
N LEU A 29 -6.43 -3.66 -17.84
CA LEU A 29 -6.27 -2.67 -16.78
C LEU A 29 -6.40 -1.24 -17.32
N GLU A 30 -6.00 -0.99 -18.55
CA GLU A 30 -6.12 0.31 -19.19
C GLU A 30 -7.58 0.76 -19.25
N GLU A 31 -8.51 -0.13 -19.64
CA GLU A 31 -9.93 0.16 -19.65
C GLU A 31 -10.51 0.43 -18.25
N ILE A 32 -10.10 -0.38 -17.26
CA ILE A 32 -10.51 -0.19 -15.86
C ILE A 32 -10.05 1.20 -15.36
N LEU A 33 -8.80 1.56 -15.62
CA LEU A 33 -8.23 2.83 -15.18
C LEU A 33 -8.86 4.02 -15.89
N LYS A 34 -9.18 3.92 -17.18
CA LYS A 34 -9.91 4.96 -17.93
C LYS A 34 -11.30 5.20 -17.34
N LYS A 35 -12.05 4.14 -17.03
CA LYS A 35 -13.38 4.22 -16.40
C LYS A 35 -13.33 4.82 -15.00
N ARG A 36 -12.27 4.53 -14.24
CA ARG A 36 -12.09 5.05 -12.88
C ARG A 36 -11.76 6.54 -12.84
N GLY A 37 -11.22 7.10 -13.90
CA GLY A 37 -10.82 8.50 -13.99
C GLY A 37 -9.51 8.80 -13.24
N LYS A 38 -9.20 10.09 -13.11
CA LYS A 38 -8.01 10.56 -12.41
C LYS A 38 -8.14 10.33 -10.91
N VAL A 39 -7.10 9.77 -10.32
CA VAL A 39 -6.93 9.60 -8.88
C VAL A 39 -5.66 10.35 -8.47
N SER A 40 -5.74 11.12 -7.40
CA SER A 40 -4.59 11.84 -6.85
C SER A 40 -3.57 10.88 -6.24
N LEU A 41 -2.35 11.33 -6.06
CA LEU A 41 -1.25 10.60 -5.39
C LEU A 41 -0.75 9.34 -6.13
N VAL A 42 -1.15 9.11 -7.37
CA VAL A 42 -0.66 8.01 -8.22
C VAL A 42 -0.21 8.55 -9.58
N GLU A 43 0.55 7.74 -10.31
CA GLU A 43 0.92 8.07 -11.70
C GLU A 43 -0.32 8.32 -12.53
N SER A 44 -0.36 9.45 -13.23
CA SER A 44 -1.49 9.85 -14.06
C SER A 44 -1.46 9.26 -15.47
N ASP A 45 -0.29 8.89 -15.96
CA ASP A 45 -0.12 8.26 -17.27
C ASP A 45 -0.55 6.79 -17.22
N ILE A 46 -1.72 6.51 -17.80
CA ILE A 46 -2.30 5.16 -17.82
C ILE A 46 -1.38 4.17 -18.53
N LYS A 47 -0.64 4.57 -19.58
CA LYS A 47 0.30 3.68 -20.27
C LYS A 47 1.43 3.24 -19.36
N LYS A 48 2.00 4.14 -18.57
CA LYS A 48 3.02 3.77 -17.57
C LYS A 48 2.47 2.83 -16.50
N ARG A 49 1.18 2.95 -16.20
CA ARG A 49 0.52 2.08 -15.21
C ARG A 49 0.20 0.68 -15.71
N THR A 50 0.22 0.47 -17.02
CA THR A 50 -0.22 -0.79 -17.67
C THR A 50 0.83 -1.42 -18.55
N ASN A 51 1.95 -0.73 -18.82
CA ASN A 51 3.00 -1.23 -19.71
C ASN A 51 4.36 -1.29 -19.00
N PRO A 52 4.77 -2.48 -18.50
CA PRO A 52 6.05 -2.67 -17.82
C PRO A 52 7.26 -2.40 -18.72
N PHE A 53 7.12 -2.50 -20.03
CA PHE A 53 8.22 -2.28 -20.97
C PHE A 53 8.69 -0.83 -21.05
N LEU A 54 7.88 0.12 -20.53
CA LEU A 54 8.28 1.53 -20.38
C LEU A 54 9.30 1.72 -19.24
N MET A 55 9.37 0.80 -18.26
CA MET A 55 10.35 0.80 -17.19
C MET A 55 11.52 -0.12 -17.51
N MET A 56 11.25 -1.31 -18.05
CA MET A 56 12.26 -2.30 -18.42
C MET A 56 11.90 -2.93 -19.75
N LYS A 57 12.59 -2.51 -20.83
CA LYS A 57 12.25 -2.93 -22.20
C LYS A 57 12.30 -4.44 -22.40
N ASP A 58 13.24 -5.11 -21.73
CA ASP A 58 13.49 -6.55 -21.88
C ASP A 58 12.80 -7.36 -20.76
N ALA A 59 11.87 -6.77 -20.00
CA ALA A 59 11.16 -7.48 -18.93
C ALA A 59 10.44 -8.72 -19.44
N LYS A 60 10.57 -9.83 -18.72
CA LYS A 60 9.89 -11.10 -19.02
C LYS A 60 8.91 -11.48 -17.92
N SER A 61 9.23 -11.14 -16.68
CA SER A 61 8.40 -11.49 -15.52
C SER A 61 8.23 -10.32 -14.56
N ILE A 62 7.11 -10.31 -13.84
CA ILE A 62 6.80 -9.44 -12.72
C ILE A 62 6.57 -10.33 -11.50
N ILE A 63 7.43 -10.21 -10.49
CA ILE A 63 7.32 -10.95 -9.24
C ILE A 63 6.63 -10.02 -8.25
N VAL A 64 5.44 -10.37 -7.78
CA VAL A 64 4.65 -9.59 -6.82
C VAL A 64 4.73 -10.24 -5.46
N CYS A 65 4.94 -9.47 -4.40
CA CYS A 65 5.06 -9.97 -3.04
C CYS A 65 4.31 -9.12 -2.02
N LEU A 66 3.77 -9.78 -1.00
CA LEU A 66 3.02 -9.17 0.09
C LEU A 66 3.82 -9.26 1.39
N PHE A 67 3.93 -8.14 2.11
CA PHE A 67 4.57 -8.04 3.42
C PHE A 67 3.55 -7.56 4.44
N SER A 68 3.15 -8.44 5.35
CA SER A 68 2.17 -8.10 6.38
C SER A 68 2.73 -7.14 7.42
N TYR A 69 1.87 -6.28 7.97
CA TYR A 69 2.14 -5.42 9.11
C TYR A 69 1.07 -5.61 10.19
N LEU A 70 1.42 -5.31 11.46
CA LEU A 70 0.52 -5.55 12.58
C LEU A 70 -0.68 -4.60 12.56
N PRO A 71 -1.91 -5.12 12.60
CA PRO A 71 -3.04 -4.32 13.04
C PRO A 71 -2.86 -3.96 14.53
N SER A 72 -3.03 -2.72 14.89
CA SER A 72 -2.95 -2.21 16.25
C SER A 72 -4.27 -1.53 16.64
N ASN A 73 -4.53 -1.40 17.94
CA ASN A 73 -5.72 -0.77 18.49
C ASN A 73 -5.34 0.55 19.15
N ASN A 74 -6.18 1.57 19.07
CA ASN A 74 -6.00 2.89 19.71
C ASN A 74 -4.87 3.74 19.12
N GLU A 75 -4.99 4.09 17.85
CA GLU A 75 -4.01 4.96 17.20
C GLU A 75 -4.65 6.17 16.57
N ARG A 76 -3.87 7.25 16.52
CA ARG A 76 -4.17 8.46 15.74
C ARG A 76 -3.40 8.49 14.41
N ILE A 77 -2.48 7.54 14.22
CA ILE A 77 -1.74 7.30 12.97
C ILE A 77 -2.13 5.93 12.43
N SER A 78 -2.49 5.86 11.16
CA SER A 78 -2.79 4.59 10.49
C SER A 78 -1.63 3.62 10.62
N VAL A 79 -1.94 2.35 10.86
CA VAL A 79 -0.97 1.30 11.23
C VAL A 79 0.17 1.19 10.23
N TYR A 80 -0.10 1.37 8.93
CA TYR A 80 0.93 1.30 7.90
C TYR A 80 2.06 2.33 8.07
N ALA A 81 1.80 3.42 8.78
CA ALA A 81 2.73 4.53 8.95
C ALA A 81 3.35 4.60 10.35
N GLN A 82 3.03 3.69 11.25
CA GLN A 82 3.53 3.70 12.63
C GLN A 82 4.96 3.22 12.76
N GLY A 83 5.36 2.21 12.00
CA GLY A 83 6.71 1.65 11.99
C GLY A 83 7.70 2.42 11.14
N LEU A 84 8.82 1.78 10.85
CA LEU A 84 9.78 2.27 9.87
C LEU A 84 9.12 2.35 8.47
N ASP A 85 9.59 3.28 7.66
CA ASP A 85 9.07 3.47 6.31
C ASP A 85 9.21 2.19 5.48
N TYR A 86 8.06 1.63 5.11
CA TYR A 86 7.99 0.37 4.37
C TYR A 86 8.70 0.42 3.01
N HIS A 87 8.79 1.59 2.39
CA HIS A 87 9.55 1.74 1.15
C HIS A 87 11.03 1.42 1.36
N ILE A 88 11.60 1.87 2.48
CA ILE A 88 13.01 1.63 2.84
C ILE A 88 13.20 0.17 3.23
N VAL A 89 12.34 -0.33 4.12
CA VAL A 89 12.45 -1.68 4.69
C VAL A 89 12.31 -2.74 3.61
N ILE A 90 11.23 -2.68 2.82
CA ILE A 90 10.93 -3.71 1.82
C ILE A 90 11.98 -3.70 0.69
N LYS A 91 12.38 -2.50 0.23
CA LYS A 91 13.44 -2.39 -0.78
C LYS A 91 14.71 -3.08 -0.30
N LYS A 92 15.18 -2.76 0.91
CA LYS A 92 16.36 -3.38 1.50
C LYS A 92 16.25 -4.90 1.63
N ARG A 93 15.07 -5.39 2.03
CA ARG A 93 14.79 -6.83 2.13
C ARG A 93 14.82 -7.54 0.78
N LEU A 94 14.38 -6.89 -0.28
CA LEU A 94 14.36 -7.43 -1.63
C LEU A 94 15.70 -7.28 -2.38
N GLU A 95 16.65 -6.47 -1.91
CA GLU A 95 18.00 -6.34 -2.49
C GLU A 95 18.69 -7.71 -2.60
N GLY A 96 18.63 -8.55 -1.57
CA GLY A 96 19.22 -9.90 -1.64
C GLY A 96 18.59 -10.83 -2.70
N VAL A 97 17.35 -10.54 -3.15
CA VAL A 97 16.71 -11.25 -4.26
C VAL A 97 17.25 -10.75 -5.60
N THR A 98 17.36 -9.42 -5.75
CA THR A 98 17.92 -8.80 -6.98
C THR A 98 19.39 -9.10 -7.15
N ASP A 99 20.15 -9.21 -6.06
CA ASP A 99 21.56 -9.63 -6.09
C ASP A 99 21.68 -11.06 -6.65
N LYS A 100 20.86 -12.00 -6.16
CA LYS A 100 20.83 -13.37 -6.70
C LYS A 100 20.43 -13.42 -8.18
N LEU A 101 19.46 -12.59 -8.62
CA LEU A 101 19.11 -12.47 -10.03
C LEU A 101 20.29 -11.97 -10.83
N SER A 102 21.00 -10.95 -10.34
CA SER A 102 22.19 -10.37 -10.98
C SER A 102 23.35 -11.36 -11.07
N GLU A 103 23.63 -12.14 -10.02
CA GLU A 103 24.64 -13.21 -10.00
C GLU A 103 24.37 -14.29 -11.06
N ASN A 104 23.08 -14.49 -11.41
CA ASN A 104 22.66 -15.40 -12.49
C ASN A 104 22.52 -14.71 -13.86
N GLY A 105 23.00 -13.47 -13.99
CA GLY A 105 23.05 -12.73 -15.26
C GLY A 105 21.73 -12.03 -15.64
N TYR A 106 20.76 -11.91 -14.73
CA TYR A 106 19.48 -11.26 -14.97
C TYR A 106 19.46 -9.82 -14.43
N LYS A 107 18.77 -8.94 -15.15
CA LYS A 107 18.47 -7.57 -14.70
C LYS A 107 17.17 -7.59 -13.87
N SER A 108 17.09 -6.68 -12.91
CA SER A 108 15.88 -6.53 -12.12
C SER A 108 15.71 -5.11 -11.57
N MET A 109 14.46 -4.71 -11.29
CA MET A 109 14.10 -3.42 -10.70
C MET A 109 13.02 -3.65 -9.63
N ILE A 110 13.24 -3.12 -8.42
CA ILE A 110 12.31 -3.20 -7.28
C ILE A 110 11.39 -1.97 -7.27
N PHE A 111 10.10 -2.21 -7.11
CA PHE A 111 9.09 -1.19 -6.86
C PHE A 111 8.31 -1.53 -5.58
N CYS A 112 8.02 -0.52 -4.78
CA CYS A 112 7.17 -0.63 -3.61
C CYS A 112 6.38 0.67 -3.49
N ASP A 113 5.11 0.66 -3.84
CA ASP A 113 4.17 1.80 -3.87
C ASP A 113 4.60 2.99 -4.76
N ASN A 114 5.89 3.27 -4.87
CA ASN A 114 6.44 4.37 -5.67
C ASN A 114 6.60 4.05 -7.17
N GLY A 115 6.20 2.87 -7.62
CA GLY A 115 6.21 2.50 -9.03
C GLY A 115 5.03 3.09 -9.80
N PRO A 116 5.15 3.23 -11.13
CA PRO A 116 4.04 3.70 -11.94
C PRO A 116 2.92 2.66 -12.06
N MET A 117 3.24 1.36 -11.97
CA MET A 117 2.28 0.28 -12.13
C MET A 117 1.31 0.17 -10.94
N SER A 118 0.13 -0.40 -11.18
CA SER A 118 -0.87 -0.56 -10.14
C SER A 118 -0.64 -1.85 -9.34
N ASP A 119 0.10 -1.76 -8.22
CA ASP A 119 0.47 -2.89 -7.38
C ASP A 119 -0.71 -3.81 -7.02
N ARG A 120 -1.84 -3.22 -6.58
CA ARG A 120 -3.04 -3.98 -6.22
C ARG A 120 -3.64 -4.75 -7.39
N LEU A 121 -3.60 -4.19 -8.60
CA LEU A 121 -4.09 -4.88 -9.80
C LEU A 121 -3.14 -6.02 -10.18
N LEU A 122 -1.82 -5.81 -10.13
CA LEU A 122 -0.83 -6.85 -10.37
C LEU A 122 -1.00 -8.00 -9.36
N ALA A 123 -1.15 -7.69 -8.08
CA ALA A 123 -1.33 -8.70 -7.05
C ALA A 123 -2.65 -9.50 -7.21
N ASN A 124 -3.72 -8.85 -7.68
CA ASN A 124 -4.97 -9.55 -8.00
C ASN A 124 -4.80 -10.49 -9.20
N LEU A 125 -4.12 -10.05 -10.26
CA LEU A 125 -3.91 -10.85 -11.47
C LEU A 125 -3.09 -12.12 -11.22
N CYS A 126 -2.12 -12.09 -10.29
CA CYS A 126 -1.36 -13.30 -9.93
C CYS A 126 -1.97 -14.08 -8.74
N GLY A 127 -3.24 -13.84 -8.43
CA GLY A 127 -3.99 -14.63 -7.46
C GLY A 127 -3.67 -14.35 -5.99
N LEU A 128 -3.02 -13.23 -5.67
CA LEU A 128 -2.66 -12.87 -4.29
C LEU A 128 -3.81 -12.29 -3.47
N GLY A 129 -4.97 -12.07 -4.07
CA GLY A 129 -6.16 -11.62 -3.37
C GLY A 129 -7.24 -11.05 -4.28
N PHE A 130 -8.34 -10.66 -3.67
CA PHE A 130 -9.52 -10.05 -4.31
C PHE A 130 -9.78 -8.65 -3.78
N PHE A 131 -10.54 -7.85 -4.52
CA PHE A 131 -10.90 -6.50 -4.08
C PHE A 131 -12.12 -6.53 -3.13
N GLY A 132 -11.98 -5.91 -1.96
CA GLY A 132 -13.10 -5.57 -1.10
C GLY A 132 -13.86 -4.33 -1.58
N LYS A 133 -15.11 -4.13 -1.13
CA LYS A 133 -15.88 -2.90 -1.36
C LYS A 133 -15.17 -1.64 -0.85
N ASN A 134 -14.25 -1.79 0.10
CA ASN A 134 -13.37 -0.72 0.61
C ASN A 134 -12.21 -0.38 -0.34
N GLY A 135 -12.11 -1.03 -1.50
CA GLY A 135 -11.04 -0.83 -2.47
C GLY A 135 -9.67 -1.40 -2.06
N MET A 136 -9.59 -2.08 -0.91
CA MET A 136 -8.38 -2.79 -0.50
C MET A 136 -8.29 -4.14 -1.20
N LEU A 137 -7.06 -4.57 -1.49
CA LEU A 137 -6.81 -5.96 -1.81
C LEU A 137 -6.86 -6.78 -0.52
N ILE A 138 -7.55 -7.91 -0.56
CA ILE A 138 -7.73 -8.82 0.58
C ILE A 138 -7.19 -10.18 0.19
N ASN A 139 -6.22 -10.67 0.93
CA ASN A 139 -5.73 -12.03 0.82
C ASN A 139 -6.46 -12.90 1.85
N GLU A 140 -6.93 -14.09 1.46
CA GLU A 140 -7.73 -14.95 2.34
C GLU A 140 -7.02 -15.39 3.61
N ARG A 141 -5.68 -15.50 3.58
CA ARG A 141 -4.87 -15.98 4.72
C ARG A 141 -4.38 -14.84 5.62
N ILE A 142 -4.04 -13.68 5.06
CA ILE A 142 -3.37 -12.59 5.77
C ILE A 142 -4.18 -11.29 5.82
N GLY A 143 -5.47 -11.33 5.40
CA GLY A 143 -6.35 -10.16 5.42
C GLY A 143 -5.93 -9.08 4.45
N SER A 144 -6.02 -7.80 4.86
CA SER A 144 -5.65 -6.64 4.03
C SER A 144 -4.56 -5.76 4.65
N TYR A 145 -3.99 -6.14 5.80
CA TYR A 145 -2.90 -5.41 6.46
C TYR A 145 -1.53 -5.84 5.92
N PHE A 146 -1.26 -5.50 4.65
CA PHE A 146 0.02 -5.78 4.01
C PHE A 146 0.42 -4.67 3.02
N PHE A 147 1.72 -4.54 2.82
CA PHE A 147 2.30 -3.78 1.73
C PHE A 147 2.48 -4.68 0.51
N ILE A 148 2.44 -4.08 -0.66
CA ILE A 148 2.68 -4.76 -1.94
C ILE A 148 3.96 -4.21 -2.54
N ALA A 149 4.86 -5.10 -2.94
CA ALA A 149 6.00 -4.74 -3.74
C ALA A 149 6.06 -5.64 -4.98
N HIS A 150 6.73 -5.17 -6.03
CA HIS A 150 6.99 -6.01 -7.18
C HIS A 150 8.40 -5.81 -7.73
N ILE A 151 8.92 -6.85 -8.39
CA ILE A 151 10.20 -6.85 -9.08
C ILE A 151 9.94 -7.10 -10.56
N LEU A 152 10.36 -6.19 -11.42
CA LEU A 152 10.48 -6.45 -12.85
C LEU A 152 11.81 -7.13 -13.12
N THR A 153 11.83 -8.16 -13.99
CA THR A 153 13.05 -8.87 -14.37
C THR A 153 12.98 -9.40 -15.79
N ASP A 154 14.14 -9.53 -16.45
CA ASP A 154 14.30 -10.25 -17.72
C ASP A 154 14.49 -11.76 -17.53
N CYS A 155 14.48 -12.26 -16.29
CA CYS A 155 14.36 -13.68 -15.97
C CYS A 155 12.97 -14.19 -16.36
N GLU A 156 12.91 -15.19 -17.23
CA GLU A 156 11.65 -15.82 -17.63
C GLU A 156 11.22 -16.83 -16.58
N LEU A 157 10.06 -16.58 -15.95
CA LEU A 157 9.49 -17.41 -14.90
C LEU A 157 8.09 -17.86 -15.30
N GLU A 158 7.70 -19.06 -14.86
CA GLU A 158 6.34 -19.55 -15.05
C GLU A 158 5.36 -18.68 -14.26
N GLU A 159 4.32 -18.17 -14.95
CA GLU A 159 3.31 -17.32 -14.32
C GLU A 159 2.33 -18.10 -13.44
N ASP A 160 1.84 -17.44 -12.41
CA ASP A 160 0.73 -17.92 -11.61
C ASP A 160 -0.61 -17.54 -12.23
N LYS A 161 -1.61 -18.36 -11.98
CA LYS A 161 -2.98 -18.11 -12.43
C LYS A 161 -3.72 -17.27 -11.39
N PRO A 162 -4.69 -16.44 -11.81
CA PRO A 162 -5.62 -15.83 -10.87
C PRO A 162 -6.24 -16.90 -9.97
N ALA A 163 -6.29 -16.63 -8.66
CA ALA A 163 -6.95 -17.55 -7.75
C ALA A 163 -8.48 -17.48 -7.91
N GLU A 164 -9.15 -18.63 -7.77
CA GLU A 164 -10.58 -18.64 -7.53
C GLU A 164 -10.83 -18.14 -6.10
N ASN A 165 -11.10 -16.85 -5.98
CA ASN A 165 -11.31 -16.23 -4.68
C ASN A 165 -12.78 -16.28 -4.28
N THR A 166 -13.05 -16.47 -2.98
CA THR A 166 -14.40 -16.37 -2.41
C THR A 166 -15.00 -14.97 -2.56
N GLY A 167 -14.16 -13.98 -2.73
CA GLY A 167 -14.55 -12.59 -2.93
C GLY A 167 -15.05 -11.88 -1.66
N CYS A 168 -15.46 -10.64 -1.85
CA CYS A 168 -16.02 -9.83 -0.79
C CYS A 168 -17.42 -10.33 -0.41
N ILE A 169 -17.66 -10.64 0.88
CA ILE A 169 -18.94 -11.16 1.38
C ILE A 169 -20.10 -10.14 1.37
N GLY A 170 -19.86 -8.90 0.96
CA GLY A 170 -20.91 -7.89 0.77
C GLY A 170 -21.54 -7.34 2.03
N CYS A 171 -20.93 -7.46 3.20
CA CYS A 171 -21.49 -7.06 4.50
C CYS A 171 -21.67 -5.54 4.71
N ASN A 172 -21.19 -4.69 3.83
CA ASN A 172 -21.27 -3.21 3.83
C ASN A 172 -20.66 -2.48 5.03
N ARG A 173 -20.09 -3.15 6.02
CA ARG A 173 -19.53 -2.49 7.22
C ARG A 173 -18.52 -1.39 6.90
N CYS A 174 -17.65 -1.60 5.90
CA CYS A 174 -16.68 -0.58 5.50
C CYS A 174 -17.36 0.70 4.96
N ILE A 175 -18.53 0.59 4.35
CA ILE A 175 -19.34 1.71 3.85
C ILE A 175 -20.01 2.43 5.03
N GLU A 176 -20.70 1.67 5.90
CA GLU A 176 -21.45 2.18 7.06
C GLU A 176 -20.56 2.93 8.06
N TYR A 177 -19.36 2.41 8.31
CA TYR A 177 -18.42 2.98 9.28
C TYR A 177 -17.46 4.02 8.68
N CYS A 178 -17.51 4.31 7.36
CA CYS A 178 -16.64 5.30 6.75
C CYS A 178 -16.97 6.72 7.24
N PRO A 179 -16.07 7.42 7.96
CA PRO A 179 -16.40 8.72 8.58
C PRO A 179 -16.82 9.79 7.59
N GLY A 180 -16.21 9.79 6.39
CA GLY A 180 -16.54 10.74 5.33
C GLY A 180 -17.56 10.22 4.32
N GLY A 181 -18.01 8.95 4.41
CA GLY A 181 -18.87 8.36 3.39
C GLY A 181 -18.19 8.25 2.01
N ALA A 182 -16.89 7.98 2.01
CA ALA A 182 -16.06 7.89 0.79
C ALA A 182 -16.32 6.64 -0.06
N LEU A 183 -17.03 5.66 0.47
CA LEU A 183 -17.25 4.34 -0.16
C LEU A 183 -18.72 4.17 -0.53
N SER A 184 -19.00 3.47 -1.63
CA SER A 184 -20.36 3.12 -2.06
C SER A 184 -20.49 1.64 -2.40
N GLU A 185 -21.73 1.13 -2.48
CA GLU A 185 -22.02 -0.30 -2.74
C GLU A 185 -21.53 -0.79 -4.10
N ALA A 186 -21.46 0.08 -5.08
CA ALA A 186 -21.00 -0.22 -6.44
C ALA A 186 -19.46 -0.18 -6.60
N PHE A 187 -18.69 -0.39 -5.52
CA PHE A 187 -17.23 -0.21 -5.48
C PHE A 187 -16.79 1.23 -5.83
N GLY A 188 -17.70 2.20 -5.66
CA GLY A 188 -17.39 3.60 -5.84
C GLY A 188 -16.52 4.13 -4.73
N PHE A 189 -15.65 5.06 -5.08
CA PHE A 189 -14.72 5.70 -4.16
C PHE A 189 -14.57 7.18 -4.49
N ASP A 190 -14.87 8.03 -3.50
CA ASP A 190 -14.59 9.47 -3.55
C ASP A 190 -13.39 9.79 -2.65
N GLU A 191 -12.25 10.07 -3.27
CA GLU A 191 -11.01 10.38 -2.54
C GLU A 191 -11.15 11.64 -1.68
N ASN A 192 -11.95 12.64 -2.11
CA ASN A 192 -12.13 13.91 -1.41
C ASN A 192 -12.91 13.76 -0.10
N ARG A 193 -13.50 12.61 0.15
CA ARG A 193 -14.19 12.26 1.40
C ARG A 193 -13.41 11.24 2.23
N CYS A 194 -12.30 10.71 1.70
CA CYS A 194 -11.49 9.70 2.37
C CYS A 194 -10.54 10.34 3.39
N VAL A 195 -10.66 9.98 4.67
CA VAL A 195 -9.78 10.48 5.74
C VAL A 195 -8.31 10.27 5.41
N SER A 196 -7.94 9.11 4.85
CA SER A 196 -6.54 8.85 4.45
C SER A 196 -6.05 9.84 3.41
N PHE A 197 -6.87 10.27 2.48
CA PHE A 197 -6.53 11.31 1.52
C PHE A 197 -6.51 12.70 2.18
N LEU A 198 -7.54 13.04 2.94
CA LEU A 198 -7.69 14.36 3.57
C LEU A 198 -6.56 14.68 4.53
N THR A 199 -6.12 13.70 5.33
CA THR A 199 -4.97 13.87 6.25
C THR A 199 -3.65 14.08 5.51
N GLN A 200 -3.57 13.76 4.22
CA GLN A 200 -2.40 13.94 3.37
C GLN A 200 -2.53 15.11 2.38
N LYS A 201 -3.70 15.73 2.29
CA LYS A 201 -3.96 16.89 1.43
C LYS A 201 -3.12 18.08 1.86
N LYS A 202 -2.43 18.75 0.92
CA LYS A 202 -1.71 19.99 1.16
C LYS A 202 -2.67 21.19 1.20
N GLY A 203 -2.25 22.26 1.88
CA GLY A 203 -3.02 23.49 2.00
C GLY A 203 -4.08 23.44 3.09
N GLU A 204 -5.04 24.33 3.01
CA GLU A 204 -6.15 24.44 3.94
C GLU A 204 -7.22 23.37 3.68
N LEU A 205 -7.91 23.01 4.75
CA LEU A 205 -9.07 22.13 4.71
C LEU A 205 -10.34 22.95 4.74
N SER A 206 -11.37 22.53 4.02
CA SER A 206 -12.71 23.08 4.19
C SER A 206 -13.28 22.70 5.57
N PRO A 207 -14.34 23.42 6.03
CA PRO A 207 -15.02 23.03 7.28
C PRO A 207 -15.52 21.59 7.25
N GLU A 208 -16.05 21.10 6.13
CA GLU A 208 -16.50 19.71 5.98
C GLU A 208 -15.35 18.70 6.08
N GLU A 209 -14.22 18.97 5.41
CA GLU A 209 -13.04 18.11 5.47
C GLU A 209 -12.45 18.05 6.89
N THR A 210 -12.45 19.19 7.59
CA THR A 210 -12.04 19.29 9.00
C THR A 210 -12.91 18.41 9.89
N GLU A 211 -14.24 18.48 9.74
CA GLU A 211 -15.18 17.69 10.50
C GLU A 211 -15.01 16.18 10.24
N ILE A 212 -14.80 15.78 9.00
CA ILE A 212 -14.52 14.38 8.63
C ILE A 212 -13.26 13.87 9.35
N ILE A 213 -12.19 14.66 9.37
CA ILE A 213 -10.95 14.28 10.08
C ILE A 213 -11.19 14.20 11.59
N LYS A 214 -11.81 15.22 12.21
CA LYS A 214 -12.15 15.23 13.65
C LYS A 214 -12.98 14.00 14.04
N LYS A 215 -14.02 13.69 13.29
CA LYS A 215 -14.87 12.51 13.50
C LYS A 215 -14.09 11.19 13.42
N SER A 216 -13.06 11.10 12.60
CA SER A 216 -12.29 9.88 12.42
C SER A 216 -11.32 9.58 13.58
N GLY A 217 -10.84 10.61 14.29
CA GLY A 217 -9.79 10.50 15.30
C GLY A 217 -8.36 10.39 14.75
N TYR A 218 -8.16 10.31 13.44
CA TYR A 218 -6.85 10.13 12.82
C TYR A 218 -6.17 11.46 12.48
N ILE A 219 -4.89 11.56 12.81
CA ILE A 219 -4.01 12.67 12.36
C ILE A 219 -3.27 12.32 11.06
N TRP A 220 -3.17 11.03 10.73
CA TRP A 220 -2.52 10.54 9.51
C TRP A 220 -3.07 9.19 9.05
N GLY A 221 -3.47 9.12 7.78
CA GLY A 221 -4.07 7.90 7.23
C GLY A 221 -5.42 7.57 7.85
N CYS A 222 -5.91 6.35 7.67
CA CYS A 222 -7.13 5.85 8.29
C CYS A 222 -7.26 4.33 8.06
N ASP A 223 -7.62 3.58 9.09
CA ASP A 223 -7.80 2.13 9.00
C ASP A 223 -9.24 1.67 9.26
N ILE A 224 -10.21 2.58 9.41
CA ILE A 224 -11.56 2.24 9.85
C ILE A 224 -12.20 1.18 8.95
N CYS A 225 -12.12 1.34 7.63
CA CYS A 225 -12.69 0.38 6.69
C CYS A 225 -12.00 -1.01 6.73
N GLN A 226 -10.74 -1.09 7.14
CA GLN A 226 -10.02 -2.34 7.37
C GLN A 226 -10.35 -2.94 8.74
N LYS A 227 -10.43 -2.13 9.81
CA LYS A 227 -10.75 -2.57 11.19
C LYS A 227 -12.12 -3.26 11.27
N VAL A 228 -13.11 -2.75 10.55
CA VAL A 228 -14.47 -3.32 10.55
C VAL A 228 -14.64 -4.50 9.59
N CYS A 229 -13.66 -4.77 8.74
CA CYS A 229 -13.74 -5.81 7.72
C CYS A 229 -13.64 -7.21 8.37
N PRO A 230 -14.63 -8.11 8.14
CA PRO A 230 -14.57 -9.47 8.70
C PRO A 230 -13.35 -10.29 8.23
N HIS A 231 -12.84 -10.02 7.02
CA HIS A 231 -11.66 -10.71 6.49
C HIS A 231 -10.35 -10.37 7.24
N ASN A 232 -10.38 -9.39 8.13
CA ASN A 232 -9.25 -9.05 9.00
C ASN A 232 -9.37 -9.61 10.42
N LYS A 233 -10.41 -10.41 10.70
CA LYS A 233 -10.61 -11.02 12.01
C LYS A 233 -9.89 -12.35 12.11
N GLY A 234 -9.13 -12.55 13.22
CA GLY A 234 -8.45 -13.81 13.49
C GLY A 234 -7.30 -14.11 12.52
N ILE A 235 -6.77 -13.10 11.86
CA ILE A 235 -5.63 -13.23 10.95
C ILE A 235 -4.36 -13.38 11.78
N GLU A 236 -3.60 -14.43 11.49
CA GLU A 236 -2.27 -14.68 12.02
C GLU A 236 -1.26 -14.60 10.87
N ALA A 237 -0.60 -13.45 10.76
CA ALA A 237 0.44 -13.24 9.77
C ALA A 237 1.80 -13.12 10.46
N GLU A 238 2.81 -13.73 9.88
CA GLU A 238 4.18 -13.49 10.30
C GLU A 238 4.61 -12.09 9.89
N ILE A 239 5.04 -11.31 10.86
CA ILE A 239 5.43 -9.91 10.68
C ILE A 239 6.94 -9.79 10.85
N ILE A 240 7.61 -9.15 9.91
CA ILE A 240 9.04 -8.86 10.01
C ILE A 240 9.34 -7.91 11.16
N GLU A 241 10.53 -8.02 11.76
CA GLU A 241 10.90 -7.30 12.98
C GLU A 241 10.88 -5.78 12.81
N GLU A 242 11.22 -5.28 11.64
CA GLU A 242 11.24 -3.84 11.34
C GLU A 242 9.85 -3.19 11.44
N PHE A 243 8.77 -3.96 11.24
CA PHE A 243 7.40 -3.48 11.36
C PHE A 243 6.80 -3.65 12.76
N LYS A 244 7.57 -4.21 13.71
CA LYS A 244 7.16 -4.38 15.11
C LYS A 244 7.81 -3.37 16.04
N LYS A 245 8.91 -2.75 15.63
CA LYS A 245 9.77 -1.92 16.49
C LYS A 245 9.52 -0.44 16.28
N ASP A 246 9.82 0.34 17.31
CA ASP A 246 9.81 1.80 17.29
C ASP A 246 8.51 2.41 16.76
N LEU A 247 7.38 1.81 17.12
CA LEU A 247 6.06 2.23 16.66
C LEU A 247 5.69 3.61 17.21
N ILE A 248 5.27 4.51 16.33
CA ILE A 248 4.70 5.82 16.67
C ILE A 248 3.20 5.75 16.42
N THR A 249 2.42 5.58 17.47
CA THR A 249 0.96 5.43 17.39
C THR A 249 0.21 6.75 17.50
N ASP A 250 0.81 7.72 18.16
CA ASP A 250 0.36 9.11 18.27
C ASP A 250 1.55 10.04 18.14
N LEU A 251 1.33 11.24 17.64
CA LEU A 251 2.39 12.22 17.41
C LEU A 251 2.04 13.54 18.07
N LYS A 252 2.87 13.92 19.05
CA LYS A 252 2.94 15.27 19.56
C LYS A 252 4.11 15.98 18.92
N MET A 253 3.89 17.19 18.47
CA MET A 253 4.91 17.97 17.79
C MET A 253 5.33 19.14 18.67
N ASP A 254 6.64 19.27 18.91
CA ASP A 254 7.21 20.41 19.61
C ASP A 254 6.92 21.70 18.84
N GLU A 255 6.39 22.74 19.48
CA GLU A 255 5.95 23.98 18.83
C GLU A 255 7.07 24.65 18.02
N GLY A 256 8.31 24.56 18.47
CA GLY A 256 9.48 25.19 17.86
C GLY A 256 10.24 24.36 16.83
N ILE A 257 9.85 23.10 16.56
CA ILE A 257 10.61 22.24 15.64
C ILE A 257 10.73 22.86 14.24
N SER A 258 11.95 23.02 13.74
CA SER A 258 12.20 23.49 12.37
C SER A 258 11.89 22.39 11.32
N ASN A 259 11.74 22.79 10.05
CA ASN A 259 11.55 21.81 8.96
C ASN A 259 12.75 20.85 8.83
N ARG A 260 13.98 21.33 9.11
CA ARG A 260 15.20 20.53 9.05
C ARG A 260 15.25 19.49 10.18
N GLU A 261 14.89 19.89 11.40
CA GLU A 261 14.81 18.97 12.54
C GLU A 261 13.72 17.94 12.36
N PHE A 262 12.53 18.35 11.87
CA PHE A 262 11.45 17.44 11.52
C PHE A 262 11.91 16.41 10.50
N ALA A 263 12.49 16.83 9.38
CA ALA A 263 12.99 15.92 8.35
C ALA A 263 14.06 14.97 8.91
N LYS A 264 14.96 15.44 9.79
CA LYS A 264 15.97 14.58 10.41
C LYS A 264 15.35 13.57 11.38
N LYS A 265 14.35 13.98 12.18
CA LYS A 265 13.72 13.16 13.22
C LYS A 265 12.84 12.06 12.64
N PHE A 266 12.20 12.32 11.48
CA PHE A 266 11.18 11.45 10.90
C PHE A 266 11.49 11.03 9.46
N SER A 267 12.76 11.10 9.02
CA SER A 267 13.18 10.71 7.66
C SER A 267 12.90 9.25 7.31
N ASP A 268 12.78 8.41 8.33
CA ASP A 268 12.54 6.97 8.26
C ASP A 268 11.06 6.61 8.50
N ARG A 269 10.14 7.56 8.39
CA ARG A 269 8.71 7.38 8.66
C ARG A 269 7.86 7.73 7.44
N ALA A 270 6.95 6.83 7.08
CA ALA A 270 6.08 7.03 5.93
C ALA A 270 5.19 8.28 6.03
N PHE A 271 4.81 8.72 7.24
CA PHE A 271 4.01 9.94 7.42
C PHE A 271 4.78 11.25 7.17
N SER A 272 6.11 11.21 7.08
CA SER A 272 6.92 12.43 6.95
C SER A 272 6.94 13.05 5.54
N TRP A 273 6.58 12.32 4.51
CA TRP A 273 6.74 12.70 3.11
C TRP A 273 5.99 13.99 2.69
N ARG A 274 4.91 14.32 3.38
CA ARG A 274 4.17 15.59 3.15
C ARG A 274 4.75 16.79 3.88
N GLY A 275 5.70 16.55 4.79
CA GLY A 275 6.37 17.57 5.59
C GLY A 275 5.59 17.99 6.85
N LYS A 276 6.27 18.77 7.67
CA LYS A 276 5.81 19.20 8.98
C LYS A 276 4.45 19.91 8.99
N SER A 277 4.20 20.77 8.01
CA SER A 277 3.00 21.64 7.99
C SER A 277 1.69 20.86 7.91
N VAL A 278 1.66 19.78 7.13
CA VAL A 278 0.46 18.93 6.98
C VAL A 278 0.17 18.20 8.29
N LEU A 279 1.20 17.61 8.91
CA LEU A 279 1.04 16.92 10.19
C LEU A 279 0.65 17.87 11.31
N LYS A 280 1.32 19.04 11.41
CA LYS A 280 1.00 20.05 12.42
C LYS A 280 -0.45 20.50 12.30
N ARG A 281 -0.90 20.85 11.09
CA ARG A 281 -2.31 21.20 10.84
C ARG A 281 -3.26 20.13 11.41
N ASN A 282 -3.00 18.84 11.10
CA ASN A 282 -3.88 17.78 11.54
C ASN A 282 -3.84 17.55 13.06
N ILE A 283 -2.67 17.70 13.69
CA ILE A 283 -2.54 17.63 15.16
C ILE A 283 -3.33 18.76 15.83
N ASP A 284 -3.20 19.98 15.30
CA ASP A 284 -3.85 21.17 15.87
C ASP A 284 -5.38 21.04 15.88
N LEU A 285 -5.99 20.29 14.91
CA LEU A 285 -7.44 20.02 14.91
C LEU A 285 -7.96 19.28 16.15
N PHE A 286 -7.10 18.66 16.92
CA PHE A 286 -7.46 17.89 18.11
C PHE A 286 -6.98 18.55 19.41
N ASN A 287 -6.31 19.69 19.35
CA ASN A 287 -5.83 20.45 20.50
C ASN A 287 -6.77 21.62 20.86
N GLU A 288 -7.81 21.82 20.06
CA GLU A 288 -8.92 22.75 20.31
C GLU A 288 -10.01 22.02 21.12
#